data_4dba8fa91924657b9d431b9361804fec
#
_entry.id   4dba8fa91924657b9d431b9361804fec
#
_cell.length_a   1.000
_cell.length_b   1.000
_cell.length_c   1.000
_cell.angle_alpha   90.00
_cell.angle_beta   90.00
_cell.angle_gamma   90.00
#
_symmetry.space_group_name_H-M   'P 1'
#
loop_
_entity.id
_entity.type
_entity.pdbx_description
1 polymer ?
#
loop_
_entity_poly.entity_id
_entity_poly.type
_entity_poly.pdbx_seq_one_letter_code
_entity_poly.pdbx_strand_id
1 'polypeptide(L)' 'MAKKRQSTKSRIVKAAWNLFYKNGYDNTTVEDIINASKTSKGTFYHYFKGKEALLNTLSNLFDQKYEELSA' A
#
# COMPACT_ATOMS: atom_id res chain seq x y z
N MET A 1 -0.50 10.94 21.45
CA MET A 1 -0.47 10.81 20.96
C MET A 1 -0.25 10.74 19.99
N ALA A 2 0.04 10.65 19.79
CA ALA A 2 0.42 10.59 18.80
C ALA A 2 -0.12 9.92 17.80
N LYS A 3 -0.55 10.20 17.23
CA LYS A 3 -1.11 9.66 16.35
C LYS A 3 -0.38 9.73 15.25
N LYS A 4 0.08 8.95 14.75
CA LYS A 4 0.74 8.99 13.72
C LYS A 4 -0.01 9.19 12.54
N ARG A 5 0.22 10.12 11.74
CA ARG A 5 -0.43 10.32 10.60
C ARG A 5 0.08 9.35 9.65
N GLN A 6 -0.66 8.63 8.86
CA GLN A 6 -0.20 7.76 7.85
C GLN A 6 0.27 8.55 6.68
N SER A 7 1.40 8.21 6.10
CA SER A 7 1.88 8.89 4.92
C SER A 7 1.01 8.46 3.74
N THR A 8 1.06 9.22 2.68
CA THR A 8 0.31 8.90 1.48
C THR A 8 0.76 7.55 0.92
N LYS A 9 2.05 7.30 0.95
CA LYS A 9 2.58 6.04 0.47
C LYS A 9 1.99 4.88 1.27
N SER A 10 1.92 5.04 2.57
CA SER A 10 1.39 4.00 3.44
C SER A 10 -0.08 3.74 3.15
N ARG A 11 -0.84 4.79 2.89
CA ARG A 11 -2.24 4.65 2.57
C ARG A 11 -2.44 3.86 1.28
N ILE A 12 -1.59 4.12 0.30
CA ILE A 12 -1.66 3.41 -0.97
C ILE A 12 -1.35 1.94 -0.75
N VAL A 13 -0.30 1.66 0.02
CA VAL A 13 0.09 0.29 0.26
C VAL A 13 -1.01 -0.49 0.99
N LYS A 14 -1.58 0.11 2.00
CA LYS A 14 -2.62 -0.55 2.73
C LYS A 14 -3.85 -0.81 1.88
N ALA A 15 -4.25 0.17 1.10
CA ALA A 15 -5.40 0.01 0.23
C ALA A 15 -5.16 -1.09 -0.79
N ALA A 16 -3.95 -1.12 -1.34
CA ALA A 16 -3.62 -2.11 -2.35
C ALA A 16 -3.68 -3.52 -1.77
N TRP A 17 -3.07 -3.73 -0.61
CA TRP A 17 -3.05 -5.06 -0.04
C TRP A 17 -4.41 -5.52 0.43
N ASN A 18 -5.25 -4.59 0.89
CA ASN A 18 -6.60 -4.92 1.21
C ASN A 18 -7.34 -5.45 -0.01
N LEU A 19 -7.16 -4.79 -1.14
CA LEU A 19 -7.81 -5.19 -2.36
C LEU A 19 -7.25 -6.50 -2.89
N PHE A 20 -5.94 -6.68 -2.75
CA PHE A 20 -5.32 -7.93 -3.19
C PHE A 20 -5.89 -9.12 -2.42
N TYR A 21 -6.08 -8.95 -1.13
CA TYR A 21 -6.65 -10.01 -0.33
C TYR A 21 -8.12 -10.24 -0.62
N LYS A 22 -8.84 -9.15 -0.87
CA LYS A 22 -10.24 -9.27 -1.08
C LYS A 22 -10.61 -9.76 -2.46
N ASN A 23 -9.97 -9.22 -3.47
CA ASN A 23 -10.33 -9.51 -4.85
C ASN A 23 -9.29 -10.32 -5.61
N GLY A 24 -8.09 -10.40 -5.07
CA GLY A 24 -6.99 -11.05 -5.77
C GLY A 24 -6.16 -10.02 -6.51
N TYR A 25 -4.89 -10.32 -6.65
CA TYR A 25 -3.97 -9.40 -7.32
C TYR A 25 -4.40 -9.12 -8.76
N ASP A 26 -4.73 -10.17 -9.48
CA ASP A 26 -5.08 -10.03 -10.89
C ASP A 26 -6.36 -9.26 -11.11
N ASN A 27 -7.24 -9.30 -10.15
CA ASN A 27 -8.51 -8.61 -10.26
C ASN A 27 -8.50 -7.20 -9.71
N THR A 28 -7.37 -6.76 -9.20
CA THR A 28 -7.24 -5.42 -8.65
C THR A 28 -6.51 -4.55 -9.65
N THR A 29 -7.10 -3.41 -9.98
CA THR A 29 -6.47 -2.49 -10.92
C THR A 29 -5.86 -1.33 -10.16
N VAL A 30 -4.99 -0.58 -10.85
CA VAL A 30 -4.41 0.61 -10.25
C VAL A 30 -5.50 1.60 -9.90
N GLU A 31 -6.53 1.70 -10.73
CA GLU A 31 -7.61 2.61 -10.44
C GLU A 31 -8.37 2.23 -9.19
N ASP A 32 -8.53 0.94 -8.96
CA ASP A 32 -9.16 0.49 -7.73
C ASP A 32 -8.36 0.96 -6.54
N ILE A 33 -7.05 0.87 -6.63
CA ILE A 33 -6.18 1.26 -5.55
C ILE A 33 -6.25 2.76 -5.32
N ILE A 34 -6.25 3.53 -6.39
CA ILE A 34 -6.34 4.97 -6.29
C ILE A 34 -7.62 5.37 -5.60
N ASN A 35 -8.71 4.76 -5.99
CA ASN A 35 -10.00 5.07 -5.38
C ASN A 35 -10.05 4.67 -3.92
N ALA A 36 -9.53 3.52 -3.59
CA ALA A 36 -9.58 3.03 -2.23
C ALA A 36 -8.69 3.84 -1.30
N SER A 37 -7.56 4.31 -1.82
CA SER A 37 -6.64 5.08 -1.00
C SER A 37 -6.98 6.56 -1.00
N LYS A 38 -7.92 6.95 -1.85
CA LYS A 38 -8.32 8.35 -1.95
C LYS A 38 -7.16 9.23 -2.37
N THR A 39 -6.42 8.78 -3.35
CA THR A 39 -5.32 9.56 -3.89
C THR A 39 -5.61 9.81 -5.36
N SER A 40 -4.73 10.52 -6.03
CA SER A 40 -4.89 10.78 -7.44
C SER A 40 -3.95 9.83 -8.20
N LYS A 41 -4.20 9.75 -9.51
CA LYS A 41 -3.37 8.93 -10.35
C LYS A 41 -1.93 9.43 -10.32
N GLY A 42 -1.76 10.73 -10.37
CA GLY A 42 -0.43 11.29 -10.32
C GLY A 42 0.30 10.95 -9.04
N THR A 43 -0.43 10.97 -7.94
CA THR A 43 0.16 10.63 -6.65
C THR A 43 0.59 9.17 -6.64
N PHE A 44 -0.26 8.29 -7.14
CA PHE A 44 0.08 6.88 -7.16
C PHE A 44 1.36 6.67 -7.96
N TYR A 45 1.42 7.22 -9.16
CA TYR A 45 2.57 6.98 -10.02
C TYR A 45 3.83 7.70 -9.56
N HIS A 46 3.66 8.64 -8.66
CA HIS A 46 4.81 9.28 -8.04
C HIS A 46 5.53 8.27 -7.13
N TYR A 47 4.78 7.43 -6.47
CA TYR A 47 5.35 6.46 -5.53
C TYR A 47 5.60 5.09 -6.13
N PHE A 48 4.73 4.66 -7.03
CA PHE A 48 4.82 3.31 -7.59
C PHE A 48 4.62 3.34 -9.09
N LYS A 49 5.39 2.57 -9.81
CA LYS A 49 5.27 2.55 -11.24
C LYS A 49 4.06 1.79 -11.71
N GLY A 50 3.57 0.91 -10.90
CA GLY A 50 2.41 0.12 -11.25
C GLY A 50 2.08 -0.81 -10.13
N LYS A 51 1.09 -1.65 -10.38
CA LYS A 51 0.63 -2.59 -9.39
C LYS A 51 1.75 -3.54 -8.94
N GLU A 52 2.62 -3.89 -9.86
CA GLU A 52 3.70 -4.80 -9.55
C GLU A 52 4.65 -4.24 -8.51
N ALA A 53 4.84 -2.93 -8.51
CA ALA A 53 5.74 -2.32 -7.57
C ALA A 53 5.25 -2.50 -6.14
N LEU A 54 3.95 -2.72 -5.98
CA LEU A 54 3.40 -2.90 -4.65
C LEU A 54 3.73 -4.25 -4.06
N LEU A 55 4.04 -5.21 -4.89
CA LEU A 55 4.40 -6.52 -4.38
C LEU A 55 5.69 -6.48 -3.58
N ASN A 56 6.56 -5.55 -3.90
CA ASN A 56 7.80 -5.43 -3.18
C ASN A 56 7.63 -4.87 -1.79
N THR A 57 6.49 -4.28 -1.52
CA THR A 57 6.25 -3.67 -0.21
C THR A 57 5.94 -4.69 0.86
N LEU A 58 5.62 -5.90 0.47
CA LEU A 58 5.30 -6.93 1.43
C LEU A 58 6.48 -7.22 2.35
N SER A 59 7.67 -7.32 1.78
CA SER A 59 8.85 -7.55 2.58
C SER A 59 9.07 -6.45 3.58
N ASN A 60 8.89 -5.23 3.16
CA ASN A 60 9.06 -4.10 4.05
C ASN A 60 8.09 -4.14 5.19
N LEU A 61 6.86 -4.52 4.91
CA LEU A 61 5.86 -4.60 5.97
C LEU A 61 6.23 -5.66 6.99
N PHE A 62 6.72 -6.78 6.52
CA PHE A 62 7.14 -7.83 7.41
C PHE A 62 8.33 -7.41 8.24
N ASP A 63 9.28 -6.75 7.62
CA ASP A 63 10.46 -6.30 8.33
C ASP A 63 10.11 -5.34 9.44
N GLN A 64 9.22 -4.42 9.17
CA GLN A 64 8.83 -3.47 10.17
C GLN A 64 8.15 -4.13 11.34
N LYS A 65 7.27 -5.07 11.03
CA LYS A 65 6.59 -5.74 12.06
C LYS A 65 7.53 -6.53 12.91
N TYR A 66 8.49 -7.14 12.27
CA TYR A 66 9.45 -7.95 12.96
C TYR A 66 10.27 -7.12 13.92
N GLU A 67 10.67 -5.95 13.47
CA GLU A 67 11.45 -5.07 14.31
C GLU A 67 10.66 -4.62 15.51
N GLU A 68 9.42 -4.33 15.32
CA GLU A 68 8.58 -3.92 16.43
C GLU A 68 8.46 -5.03 17.44
N LEU A 69 8.33 -6.23 16.98
CA LEU A 69 8.19 -7.34 17.89
C LEU A 69 9.46 -7.59 18.65
N SER A 70 10.59 -7.38 18.01
CA SER A 70 11.81 -7.64 18.72
C SER A 70 12.18 -6.52 19.66
N ALA A 71 11.64 -5.37 19.42
CA ALA A 71 11.89 -4.30 20.34
C ALA A 71 11.09 -4.50 21.59
#